data_9b2b9e8d025b465110f4e5795be022aa
#
_entry.id   9b2b9e8d025b465110f4e5795be022aa
#
_cell.length_a   1.000
_cell.length_b   1.000
_cell.length_c   1.000
_cell.angle_alpha   90.00
_cell.angle_beta   90.00
_cell.angle_gamma   90.00
#
_symmetry.space_group_name_H-M   'P 1'
#
loop_
_entity.id
_entity.type
_entity.pdbx_description
1 polymer ?
#
loop_
_entity_poly.entity_id
_entity_poly.type
_entity_poly.pdbx_seq_one_letter_code
_entity_poly.pdbx_strand_id
1 'polypeptide(L)'
;MIYGYARVSTKGQAKDGNSLESQIKQLKENGATEIYADSFTGTKMERPELDKLLAKLQKDDTLIITKLDRFARSVSQASDLITKLIDKGITINVLTLGILSNSSMSQLMQNILLAFAKFERDMIVERTSEGKAIARQKDNYREGRLPIYKKKQLEHALELLKDHSYKEITELTGISKSTLIRAKRKRDSL
;
A
#
# COMPACT_ATOMS: atom_id res chain seq x y z
N MET A 1 -14.20 -24.74 -8.25
CA MET A 1 -12.75 -25.03 -8.07
C MET A 1 -12.26 -24.52 -6.72
N ILE A 2 -11.14 -25.08 -6.20
CA ILE A 2 -10.56 -24.64 -4.92
C ILE A 2 -9.16 -24.07 -5.20
N TYR A 3 -9.01 -22.78 -5.03
CA TYR A 3 -7.77 -22.06 -5.26
C TYR A 3 -7.07 -21.70 -3.95
N GLY A 4 -5.75 -21.70 -3.94
CA GLY A 4 -4.95 -21.25 -2.83
C GLY A 4 -4.14 -20.00 -3.19
N TYR A 5 -3.96 -19.09 -2.23
CA TYR A 5 -3.03 -17.97 -2.39
C TYR A 5 -2.03 -17.91 -1.26
N ALA A 6 -0.75 -17.79 -1.61
CA ALA A 6 0.37 -17.66 -0.68
C ALA A 6 1.19 -16.40 -0.99
N ARG A 7 1.80 -15.81 0.04
CA ARG A 7 2.66 -14.63 -0.12
C ARG A 7 3.78 -14.57 0.90
N VAL A 8 4.99 -14.27 0.44
CA VAL A 8 6.14 -13.99 1.32
C VAL A 8 6.84 -12.70 0.95
N SER A 9 7.52 -12.08 1.92
CA SER A 9 8.51 -11.03 1.68
C SER A 9 9.90 -11.62 1.81
N THR A 10 10.85 -11.25 0.95
CA THR A 10 12.23 -11.73 0.97
C THR A 10 12.96 -11.56 2.31
N LYS A 11 12.54 -10.60 3.13
CA LYS A 11 13.09 -10.38 4.48
C LYS A 11 12.61 -11.37 5.54
N GLY A 12 11.62 -12.20 5.24
CA GLY A 12 10.93 -13.09 6.19
C GLY A 12 11.13 -14.59 5.95
N GLN A 13 12.00 -15.01 5.04
CA GLN A 13 12.13 -16.43 4.64
C GLN A 13 12.66 -17.40 5.69
N ALA A 14 13.20 -16.96 6.82
CA ALA A 14 14.01 -17.83 7.67
C ALA A 14 13.50 -18.06 9.10
N LYS A 15 12.43 -17.44 9.55
CA LYS A 15 11.96 -17.62 10.94
C LYS A 15 10.44 -17.79 10.99
N ASP A 16 9.96 -18.80 11.72
CA ASP A 16 8.59 -18.97 12.21
C ASP A 16 7.55 -19.65 11.30
N GLY A 17 7.86 -20.71 10.55
CA GLY A 17 6.82 -21.50 9.87
C GLY A 17 6.00 -20.76 8.80
N ASN A 18 6.39 -19.51 8.48
CA ASN A 18 5.75 -18.63 7.51
C ASN A 18 6.43 -18.66 6.12
N SER A 19 7.27 -19.65 5.85
CA SER A 19 7.89 -19.81 4.54
C SER A 19 6.83 -20.04 3.45
N LEU A 20 7.15 -19.74 2.21
CA LEU A 20 6.24 -19.98 1.09
C LEU A 20 5.87 -21.47 1.01
N GLU A 21 6.84 -22.33 1.22
CA GLU A 21 6.66 -23.79 1.21
C GLU A 21 5.68 -24.26 2.29
N SER A 22 5.79 -23.72 3.51
CA SER A 22 4.87 -24.04 4.61
C SER A 22 3.44 -23.59 4.29
N GLN A 23 3.28 -22.40 3.70
CA GLN A 23 1.97 -21.92 3.28
C GLN A 23 1.37 -22.80 2.18
N ILE A 24 2.17 -23.14 1.15
CA ILE A 24 1.73 -24.02 0.05
C ILE A 24 1.30 -25.39 0.60
N LYS A 25 2.07 -25.96 1.55
CA LYS A 25 1.72 -27.22 2.20
C LYS A 25 0.37 -27.11 2.90
N GLN A 26 0.16 -26.11 3.75
CA GLN A 26 -1.11 -25.88 4.43
C GLN A 26 -2.28 -25.72 3.46
N LEU A 27 -2.11 -24.97 2.37
CA LEU A 27 -3.14 -24.79 1.35
C LEU A 27 -3.53 -26.11 0.68
N LYS A 28 -2.55 -26.95 0.33
CA LYS A 28 -2.79 -28.28 -0.25
C LYS A 28 -3.51 -29.22 0.72
N GLU A 29 -3.09 -29.25 1.98
CA GLU A 29 -3.71 -30.03 3.04
C GLU A 29 -5.15 -29.64 3.30
N ASN A 30 -5.51 -28.38 3.01
CA ASN A 30 -6.89 -27.86 3.10
C ASN A 30 -7.65 -27.92 1.77
N GLY A 31 -7.15 -28.65 0.76
CA GLY A 31 -7.88 -28.97 -0.45
C GLY A 31 -7.66 -28.02 -1.63
N ALA A 32 -6.70 -27.09 -1.56
CA ALA A 32 -6.38 -26.24 -2.70
C ALA A 32 -5.85 -27.08 -3.87
N THR A 33 -6.53 -27.02 -5.03
CA THR A 33 -6.18 -27.74 -6.24
C THR A 33 -5.22 -26.95 -7.13
N GLU A 34 -5.28 -25.63 -7.07
CA GLU A 34 -4.39 -24.72 -7.82
C GLU A 34 -3.93 -23.59 -6.89
N ILE A 35 -2.62 -23.31 -6.87
CA ILE A 35 -2.05 -22.35 -5.93
C ILE A 35 -1.30 -21.25 -6.69
N TYR A 36 -1.60 -20.01 -6.34
CA TYR A 36 -0.95 -18.81 -6.80
C TYR A 36 -0.04 -18.27 -5.69
N ALA A 37 1.17 -17.86 -6.05
CA ALA A 37 2.15 -17.47 -5.05
C ALA A 37 2.96 -16.24 -5.49
N ASP A 38 2.95 -15.19 -4.67
CA ASP A 38 3.76 -13.99 -4.86
C ASP A 38 4.94 -13.94 -3.88
N SER A 39 6.12 -13.62 -4.41
CA SER A 39 7.31 -13.34 -3.61
C SER A 39 7.83 -11.94 -3.92
N PHE A 40 8.09 -11.13 -2.90
CA PHE A 40 8.55 -9.77 -3.07
C PHE A 40 10.06 -9.63 -2.92
N THR A 41 10.70 -9.09 -3.95
CA THR A 41 12.07 -8.59 -3.91
C THR A 41 12.05 -7.06 -4.02
N GLY A 42 12.40 -6.36 -2.93
CA GLY A 42 12.56 -4.90 -2.97
C GLY A 42 11.29 -4.07 -2.67
N THR A 43 11.28 -2.83 -3.14
CA THR A 43 10.25 -1.81 -2.85
C THR A 43 9.00 -1.89 -3.74
N LYS A 44 9.06 -2.56 -4.88
CA LYS A 44 7.90 -2.75 -5.77
C LYS A 44 7.04 -3.90 -5.25
N MET A 45 5.81 -3.57 -4.87
CA MET A 45 4.86 -4.50 -4.26
C MET A 45 3.76 -4.89 -5.26
N GLU A 46 4.14 -5.27 -6.46
CA GLU A 46 3.21 -5.82 -7.46
C GLU A 46 2.81 -7.24 -7.03
N ARG A 47 1.58 -7.64 -7.32
CA ARG A 47 1.02 -8.95 -6.99
C ARG A 47 0.45 -9.62 -8.24
N PRO A 48 1.29 -9.91 -9.23
CA PRO A 48 0.82 -10.43 -10.50
C PRO A 48 0.07 -11.74 -10.37
N GLU A 49 0.46 -12.59 -9.44
CA GLU A 49 -0.21 -13.87 -9.22
C GLU A 49 -1.57 -13.71 -8.52
N LEU A 50 -1.69 -12.77 -7.56
CA LEU A 50 -2.97 -12.41 -6.98
C LEU A 50 -3.91 -11.82 -8.04
N ASP A 51 -3.41 -10.92 -8.87
CA ASP A 51 -4.23 -10.27 -9.91
C ASP A 51 -4.74 -11.30 -10.94
N LYS A 52 -3.90 -12.26 -11.35
CA LYS A 52 -4.29 -13.38 -12.20
C LYS A 52 -5.36 -14.24 -11.53
N LEU A 53 -5.17 -14.57 -10.26
CA LEU A 53 -6.15 -15.36 -9.49
C LEU A 53 -7.49 -14.64 -9.40
N LEU A 54 -7.49 -13.35 -9.03
CA LEU A 54 -8.73 -12.54 -8.92
C LEU A 54 -9.49 -12.43 -10.26
N ALA A 55 -8.78 -12.41 -11.38
CA ALA A 55 -9.37 -12.41 -12.71
C ALA A 55 -9.95 -13.77 -13.10
N LYS A 56 -9.41 -14.87 -12.57
CA LYS A 56 -9.82 -16.25 -12.89
C LYS A 56 -11.01 -16.72 -12.04
N LEU A 57 -11.12 -16.26 -10.80
CA LEU A 57 -12.14 -16.68 -9.85
C LEU A 57 -13.56 -16.44 -10.39
N GLN A 58 -14.40 -17.47 -10.31
CA GLN A 58 -15.79 -17.48 -10.74
C GLN A 58 -16.73 -17.78 -9.58
N LYS A 59 -18.02 -17.56 -9.79
CA LYS A 59 -19.07 -17.94 -8.83
C LYS A 59 -18.92 -19.42 -8.44
N ASP A 60 -19.17 -19.71 -7.17
CA ASP A 60 -19.09 -21.05 -6.55
C ASP A 60 -17.64 -21.59 -6.42
N ASP A 61 -16.61 -20.79 -6.75
CA ASP A 61 -15.23 -21.11 -6.42
C ASP A 61 -14.93 -20.86 -4.94
N THR A 62 -13.90 -21.54 -4.44
CA THR A 62 -13.38 -21.33 -3.08
C THR A 62 -11.95 -20.84 -3.14
N LEU A 63 -11.65 -19.73 -2.45
CA LEU A 63 -10.31 -19.22 -2.24
C LEU A 63 -9.84 -19.55 -0.83
N ILE A 64 -8.74 -20.27 -0.70
CA ILE A 64 -8.10 -20.58 0.59
C ILE A 64 -6.87 -19.69 0.78
N ILE A 65 -6.77 -19.05 1.94
CA ILE A 65 -5.61 -18.28 2.38
C ILE A 65 -5.23 -18.67 3.80
N THR A 66 -3.93 -18.64 4.12
CA THR A 66 -3.48 -19.03 5.47
C THR A 66 -3.84 -17.98 6.51
N LYS A 67 -3.61 -16.70 6.21
CA LYS A 67 -3.88 -15.54 7.10
C LYS A 67 -4.27 -14.32 6.26
N LEU A 68 -5.03 -13.38 6.85
CA LEU A 68 -5.44 -12.14 6.16
C LEU A 68 -4.27 -11.26 5.72
N ASP A 69 -3.20 -11.19 6.50
CA ASP A 69 -2.00 -10.41 6.17
C ASP A 69 -1.23 -10.94 4.95
N ARG A 70 -1.51 -12.18 4.53
CA ARG A 70 -1.01 -12.73 3.26
C ARG A 70 -1.83 -12.23 2.07
N PHE A 71 -3.13 -12.02 2.29
CA PHE A 71 -4.07 -11.61 1.26
C PHE A 71 -4.10 -10.09 1.03
N ALA A 72 -4.00 -9.29 2.10
CA ALA A 72 -4.06 -7.84 2.03
C ALA A 72 -2.96 -7.18 2.88
N ARG A 73 -2.75 -5.88 2.69
CA ARG A 73 -1.75 -5.08 3.42
C ARG A 73 -2.32 -4.39 4.65
N SER A 74 -3.61 -4.22 4.69
CA SER A 74 -4.36 -3.64 5.80
C SER A 74 -5.68 -4.39 5.95
N VAL A 75 -6.27 -4.30 7.13
CA VAL A 75 -7.58 -4.90 7.39
C VAL A 75 -8.65 -4.28 6.49
N SER A 76 -8.56 -2.97 6.20
CA SER A 76 -9.46 -2.29 5.26
C SER A 76 -9.39 -2.92 3.86
N GLN A 77 -8.19 -3.08 3.31
CA GLN A 77 -8.02 -3.71 2.00
C GLN A 77 -8.50 -5.17 1.99
N ALA A 78 -8.25 -5.91 3.08
CA ALA A 78 -8.74 -7.29 3.21
C ALA A 78 -10.27 -7.32 3.18
N SER A 79 -10.92 -6.47 3.96
CA SER A 79 -12.37 -6.37 4.04
C SER A 79 -13.00 -6.03 2.70
N ASP A 80 -12.45 -5.02 1.98
CA ASP A 80 -12.94 -4.63 0.66
C ASP A 80 -12.84 -5.77 -0.37
N LEU A 81 -11.71 -6.51 -0.37
CA LEU A 81 -11.52 -7.64 -1.26
C LEU A 81 -12.45 -8.81 -0.92
N ILE A 82 -12.59 -9.13 0.37
CA ILE A 82 -13.47 -10.19 0.87
C ILE A 82 -14.92 -9.89 0.47
N THR A 83 -15.40 -8.68 0.73
CA THR A 83 -16.76 -8.27 0.36
C THR A 83 -17.00 -8.43 -1.14
N LYS A 84 -16.09 -7.90 -1.97
CA LYS A 84 -16.20 -8.02 -3.43
C LYS A 84 -16.24 -9.47 -3.94
N LEU A 85 -15.48 -10.36 -3.31
CA LEU A 85 -15.45 -11.77 -3.70
C LEU A 85 -16.72 -12.51 -3.25
N ILE A 86 -17.21 -12.24 -2.04
CA ILE A 86 -18.45 -12.80 -1.54
C ILE A 86 -19.65 -12.33 -2.39
N ASP A 87 -19.68 -11.05 -2.77
CA ASP A 87 -20.71 -10.49 -3.66
C ASP A 87 -20.72 -11.16 -5.04
N LYS A 88 -19.55 -11.65 -5.50
CA LYS A 88 -19.44 -12.49 -6.72
C LYS A 88 -19.83 -13.95 -6.49
N GLY A 89 -20.24 -14.34 -5.30
CA GLY A 89 -20.59 -15.71 -4.95
C GLY A 89 -19.39 -16.64 -4.71
N ILE A 90 -18.22 -16.07 -4.39
CA ILE A 90 -17.00 -16.83 -4.08
C ILE A 90 -16.93 -17.05 -2.57
N THR A 91 -16.60 -18.27 -2.16
CA THR A 91 -16.35 -18.61 -0.76
C THR A 91 -14.87 -18.37 -0.42
N ILE A 92 -14.58 -17.73 0.72
CA ILE A 92 -13.21 -17.49 1.18
C ILE A 92 -12.99 -18.29 2.45
N ASN A 93 -11.98 -19.16 2.46
CA ASN A 93 -11.54 -19.87 3.65
C ASN A 93 -10.22 -19.27 4.15
N VAL A 94 -10.29 -18.54 5.26
CA VAL A 94 -9.11 -18.04 5.97
C VAL A 94 -8.78 -19.02 7.07
N LEU A 95 -7.68 -19.78 6.98
CA LEU A 95 -7.39 -20.89 7.90
C LEU A 95 -7.34 -20.48 9.38
N THR A 96 -7.04 -19.20 9.66
CA THR A 96 -7.03 -18.66 11.03
C THR A 96 -8.36 -18.09 11.51
N LEU A 97 -9.34 -17.86 10.61
CA LEU A 97 -10.63 -17.23 10.93
C LEU A 97 -11.83 -18.09 10.58
N GLY A 98 -11.66 -19.06 9.68
CA GLY A 98 -12.73 -19.89 9.16
C GLY A 98 -13.27 -19.44 7.80
N ILE A 99 -14.44 -19.98 7.46
CA ILE A 99 -15.08 -19.79 6.14
C ILE A 99 -15.92 -18.50 6.14
N LEU A 100 -15.66 -17.66 5.16
CA LEU A 100 -16.41 -16.43 4.87
C LEU A 100 -17.20 -16.63 3.58
N SER A 101 -18.52 -16.53 3.66
CA SER A 101 -19.45 -16.72 2.55
C SER A 101 -20.65 -15.78 2.73
N ASN A 102 -21.71 -15.98 1.97
CA ASN A 102 -22.95 -15.19 2.11
C ASN A 102 -23.87 -15.72 3.25
N SER A 103 -23.28 -16.14 4.38
CA SER A 103 -24.05 -16.58 5.58
C SER A 103 -24.12 -15.46 6.61
N SER A 104 -25.14 -15.52 7.49
CA SER A 104 -25.31 -14.52 8.59
C SER A 104 -24.10 -14.45 9.51
N MET A 105 -23.47 -15.60 9.79
CA MET A 105 -22.23 -15.63 10.61
C MET A 105 -21.07 -14.95 9.88
N SER A 106 -20.94 -15.18 8.59
CA SER A 106 -19.91 -14.52 7.77
C SER A 106 -20.15 -13.02 7.64
N GLN A 107 -21.40 -12.57 7.55
CA GLN A 107 -21.75 -11.15 7.59
C GLN A 107 -21.37 -10.49 8.92
N LEU A 108 -21.64 -11.17 10.05
CA LEU A 108 -21.17 -10.69 11.34
C LEU A 108 -19.64 -10.54 11.38
N MET A 109 -18.90 -11.54 10.90
CA MET A 109 -17.44 -11.52 10.85
C MET A 109 -16.92 -10.39 9.96
N GLN A 110 -17.55 -10.16 8.78
CA GLN A 110 -17.22 -9.03 7.90
C GLN A 110 -17.43 -7.68 8.61
N ASN A 111 -18.55 -7.52 9.33
CA ASN A 111 -18.83 -6.29 10.09
C ASN A 111 -17.78 -6.05 11.18
N ILE A 112 -17.31 -7.10 11.86
CA ILE A 112 -16.22 -7.01 12.84
C ILE A 112 -14.92 -6.56 12.15
N LEU A 113 -14.57 -7.15 11.00
CA LEU A 113 -13.38 -6.76 10.23
C LEU A 113 -13.46 -5.31 9.75
N LEU A 114 -14.62 -4.86 9.29
CA LEU A 114 -14.85 -3.46 8.87
C LEU A 114 -14.70 -2.50 10.06
N ALA A 115 -15.28 -2.83 11.22
CA ALA A 115 -15.16 -2.03 12.43
C ALA A 115 -13.70 -1.93 12.88
N PHE A 116 -12.96 -3.03 12.82
CA PHE A 116 -11.52 -3.05 13.15
C PHE A 116 -10.68 -2.23 12.16
N ALA A 117 -10.99 -2.32 10.87
CA ALA A 117 -10.32 -1.53 9.84
C ALA A 117 -10.53 -0.02 10.03
N LYS A 118 -11.75 0.38 10.42
CA LYS A 118 -12.05 1.77 10.79
C LYS A 118 -11.26 2.21 12.01
N PHE A 119 -11.26 1.39 13.05
CA PHE A 119 -10.50 1.66 14.28
C PHE A 119 -9.00 1.83 14.01
N GLU A 120 -8.36 0.94 13.23
CA GLU A 120 -6.95 1.11 12.84
C GLU A 120 -6.70 2.45 12.14
N ARG A 121 -7.59 2.84 11.21
CA ARG A 121 -7.47 4.12 10.50
C ARG A 121 -7.56 5.30 11.45
N ASP A 122 -8.54 5.29 12.36
CA ASP A 122 -8.76 6.36 13.33
C ASP A 122 -7.55 6.49 14.26
N MET A 123 -6.99 5.38 14.74
CA MET A 123 -5.75 5.34 15.53
C MET A 123 -4.53 5.91 14.80
N ILE A 124 -4.40 5.66 13.49
CA ILE A 124 -3.31 6.23 12.68
C ILE A 124 -3.47 7.75 12.56
N VAL A 125 -4.70 8.23 12.31
CA VAL A 125 -5.01 9.66 12.22
C VAL A 125 -4.73 10.35 13.55
N GLU A 126 -5.16 9.78 14.66
CA GLU A 126 -4.94 10.30 16.01
C GLU A 126 -3.43 10.42 16.32
N ARG A 127 -2.66 9.35 16.19
CA ARG A 127 -1.19 9.37 16.38
C ARG A 127 -0.50 10.39 15.48
N THR A 128 -0.94 10.51 14.23
CA THR A 128 -0.38 11.48 13.28
C THR A 128 -0.69 12.91 13.72
N SER A 129 -1.91 13.15 14.20
CA SER A 129 -2.35 14.45 14.71
C SER A 129 -1.56 14.85 15.95
N GLU A 130 -1.44 13.96 16.92
CA GLU A 130 -0.62 14.16 18.12
C GLU A 130 0.85 14.43 17.78
N GLY A 131 1.44 13.60 16.90
CA GLY A 131 2.81 13.79 16.43
C GLY A 131 3.02 15.15 15.74
N LYS A 132 2.05 15.61 14.95
CA LYS A 132 2.06 16.95 14.34
C LYS A 132 1.92 18.05 15.39
N ALA A 133 1.05 17.87 16.39
CA ALA A 133 0.88 18.84 17.48
C ALA A 133 2.17 19.05 18.26
N ILE A 134 2.85 17.95 18.62
CA ILE A 134 4.16 17.99 19.29
C ILE A 134 5.23 18.64 18.38
N ALA A 135 5.24 18.27 17.10
CA ALA A 135 6.22 18.82 16.16
C ALA A 135 6.05 20.34 15.96
N ARG A 136 4.80 20.85 15.94
CA ARG A 136 4.50 22.29 15.81
C ARG A 136 5.02 23.14 16.97
N GLN A 137 5.27 22.54 18.13
CA GLN A 137 5.85 23.24 19.28
C GLN A 137 7.37 23.48 19.16
N LYS A 138 8.00 22.90 18.13
CA LYS A 138 9.44 23.09 17.89
C LYS A 138 9.67 24.33 17.01
N ASP A 139 10.61 25.20 17.39
CA ASP A 139 10.93 26.46 16.69
C ASP A 139 11.26 26.28 15.19
N ASN A 140 11.77 25.11 14.80
CA ASN A 140 12.16 24.80 13.43
C ASN A 140 11.09 23.95 12.70
N TYR A 141 9.86 23.86 13.23
CA TYR A 141 8.83 23.08 12.56
C TYR A 141 8.41 23.69 11.23
N ARG A 142 8.37 22.86 10.20
CA ARG A 142 7.86 23.23 8.90
C ARG A 142 6.99 22.09 8.35
N GLU A 143 5.77 22.41 7.96
CA GLU A 143 4.85 21.48 7.35
C GLU A 143 5.16 21.32 5.85
N GLY A 144 5.09 20.07 5.35
CA GLY A 144 5.28 19.74 3.96
C GLY A 144 6.70 19.28 3.59
N ARG A 145 6.92 19.09 2.28
CA ARG A 145 8.21 18.64 1.75
C ARG A 145 9.27 19.74 1.86
N LEU A 146 10.43 19.38 2.38
CA LEU A 146 11.57 20.31 2.40
C LEU A 146 11.94 20.76 0.97
N PRO A 147 12.31 22.03 0.79
CA PRO A 147 12.81 22.51 -0.50
C PRO A 147 14.07 21.74 -0.90
N ILE A 148 14.10 21.26 -2.13
CA ILE A 148 15.28 20.56 -2.68
C ILE A 148 16.44 21.54 -2.83
N TYR A 149 16.14 22.79 -3.18
CA TYR A 149 17.15 23.84 -3.41
C TYR A 149 17.10 24.90 -2.31
N LYS A 150 18.27 25.32 -1.86
CA LYS A 150 18.41 26.42 -0.90
C LYS A 150 18.02 27.76 -1.54
N LYS A 151 17.60 28.74 -0.73
CA LYS A 151 17.18 30.08 -1.20
C LYS A 151 18.26 30.73 -2.08
N LYS A 152 19.52 30.70 -1.65
CA LYS A 152 20.67 31.23 -2.40
C LYS A 152 20.86 30.58 -3.79
N GLN A 153 20.60 29.27 -3.91
CA GLN A 153 20.69 28.56 -5.19
C GLN A 153 19.59 29.01 -6.16
N LEU A 154 18.37 29.22 -5.63
CA LEU A 154 17.27 29.72 -6.46
C LEU A 154 17.48 31.18 -6.85
N GLU A 155 17.99 32.03 -5.96
CA GLU A 155 18.33 33.44 -6.25
C GLU A 155 19.38 33.53 -7.35
N HIS A 156 20.49 32.79 -7.22
CA HIS A 156 21.53 32.74 -8.26
C HIS A 156 20.97 32.26 -9.62
N ALA A 157 20.17 31.21 -9.61
CA ALA A 157 19.54 30.71 -10.84
C ALA A 157 18.55 31.72 -11.45
N LEU A 158 17.90 32.54 -10.64
CA LEU A 158 17.03 33.62 -11.11
C LEU A 158 17.80 34.84 -11.64
N GLU A 159 19.03 35.09 -11.15
CA GLU A 159 19.91 36.11 -11.69
C GLU A 159 20.40 35.76 -13.12
N LEU A 160 20.73 34.50 -13.33
CA LEU A 160 21.13 34.01 -14.65
C LEU A 160 20.01 34.13 -15.71
N LEU A 161 18.75 34.29 -15.32
CA LEU A 161 17.61 34.54 -16.26
C LEU A 161 17.72 35.91 -16.98
N LYS A 162 18.65 36.78 -16.59
CA LYS A 162 18.91 38.05 -17.32
C LYS A 162 19.58 37.79 -18.65
N ASP A 163 20.46 36.79 -18.70
CA ASP A 163 21.36 36.53 -19.83
C ASP A 163 21.17 35.16 -20.47
N HIS A 164 20.40 34.26 -19.82
CA HIS A 164 20.21 32.88 -20.24
C HIS A 164 18.72 32.47 -20.29
N SER A 165 18.39 31.55 -21.19
CA SER A 165 17.07 30.95 -21.29
C SER A 165 16.79 29.98 -20.13
N TYR A 166 15.50 29.68 -19.88
CA TYR A 166 15.13 28.67 -18.88
C TYR A 166 15.73 27.28 -19.16
N LYS A 167 15.93 26.93 -20.45
CA LYS A 167 16.51 25.66 -20.86
C LYS A 167 17.98 25.58 -20.44
N GLU A 168 18.76 26.60 -20.79
CA GLU A 168 20.18 26.69 -20.45
C GLU A 168 20.40 26.68 -18.93
N ILE A 169 19.59 27.42 -18.17
CA ILE A 169 19.68 27.42 -16.71
C ILE A 169 19.33 26.04 -16.12
N THR A 170 18.38 25.35 -16.71
CA THR A 170 18.04 23.99 -16.26
C THR A 170 19.22 23.04 -16.51
N GLU A 171 19.91 23.16 -17.63
CA GLU A 171 21.12 22.37 -17.96
C GLU A 171 22.29 22.73 -17.04
N LEU A 172 22.50 24.00 -16.74
CA LEU A 172 23.60 24.46 -15.88
C LEU A 172 23.40 24.17 -14.40
N THR A 173 22.17 24.29 -13.90
CA THR A 173 21.90 24.24 -12.44
C THR A 173 21.19 22.97 -11.99
N GLY A 174 20.65 22.18 -12.90
CA GLY A 174 19.78 21.02 -12.60
C GLY A 174 18.39 21.41 -12.06
N ILE A 175 18.07 22.71 -11.98
CA ILE A 175 16.79 23.20 -11.44
C ILE A 175 15.75 23.18 -12.56
N SER A 176 14.65 22.45 -12.36
CA SER A 176 13.62 22.36 -13.40
C SER A 176 12.98 23.70 -13.73
N LYS A 177 12.60 23.90 -15.00
CA LYS A 177 11.91 25.10 -15.50
C LYS A 177 10.69 25.46 -14.64
N SER A 178 9.89 24.49 -14.21
CA SER A 178 8.72 24.72 -13.35
C SER A 178 9.08 25.28 -11.98
N THR A 179 10.20 24.84 -11.41
CA THR A 179 10.72 25.36 -10.14
C THR A 179 11.21 26.80 -10.30
N LEU A 180 11.92 27.11 -11.38
CA LEU A 180 12.39 28.47 -11.70
C LEU A 180 11.22 29.44 -11.90
N ILE A 181 10.20 29.05 -12.65
CA ILE A 181 9.01 29.90 -12.87
C ILE A 181 8.29 30.18 -11.55
N ARG A 182 8.14 29.15 -10.71
CA ARG A 182 7.51 29.31 -9.39
C ARG A 182 8.31 30.22 -8.46
N ALA A 183 9.63 30.08 -8.47
CA ALA A 183 10.54 30.91 -7.70
C ALA A 183 10.51 32.37 -8.17
N LYS A 184 10.50 32.61 -9.50
CA LYS A 184 10.37 33.94 -10.08
C LYS A 184 9.05 34.62 -9.67
N ARG A 185 7.92 33.94 -9.84
CA ARG A 185 6.62 34.47 -9.41
C ARG A 185 6.58 34.85 -7.94
N LYS A 186 7.21 34.02 -7.08
CA LYS A 186 7.28 34.30 -5.64
C LYS A 186 8.17 35.51 -5.32
N ARG A 187 9.26 35.72 -6.08
CA ARG A 187 10.12 36.91 -5.93
C ARG A 187 9.40 38.17 -6.39
N ASP A 188 8.68 38.09 -7.53
CA ASP A 188 7.99 39.23 -8.15
C ASP A 188 6.70 39.62 -7.40
N SER A 189 6.26 38.80 -6.43
CA SER A 189 5.10 39.07 -5.56
C SER A 189 5.46 39.59 -4.16
N LEU A 190 6.76 39.81 -3.87
CA LEU A 190 7.30 40.41 -2.64
C LEU A 190 7.78 41.83 -2.89
#